data_0bb3b1947b6a2c0b37bd6c6d5eff9ceb
#
_entry.id   0bb3b1947b6a2c0b37bd6c6d5eff9ceb
#
_cell.length_a   1.000
_cell.length_b   1.000
_cell.length_c   1.000
_cell.angle_alpha   90.00
_cell.angle_beta   90.00
_cell.angle_gamma   90.00
#
_symmetry.space_group_name_H-M   'P 1'
#
loop_
_entity.id
_entity.type
_entity.pdbx_description
1 polymer ?
#
loop_
_entity_poly.entity_id
_entity_poly.type
_entity_poly.pdbx_seq_one_letter_code
_entity_poly.pdbx_strand_id
1 'polypeptide(L)'
;MVTTDSGAVRGAWHEHTSADGRTSRHAVFRGIPFAAAPVGQLRFAAPQPPVAWDGVRDATQFGPTPQRISPYNPPRVPEPSIPGEETLNVSVTTPDPSASAGLPVLVYIHGGGFIGGSPASPWYVGEAFARDGVVTAVLSYRLGFEGFAWLADAGRDGVVNNRGVLDWLFGLEWVQRNIAAFGGDPSRVTIAGQSAGGAAVMRLLTMPSAQHLFQGVLALSPADASSPVEATAEATRRVAQASGCEPTAESASRVHEDVFFAHREAVDSPRDPSQPRIIFKDAPLALAPCVDGEVCEQTVSDALAAGVGADKRLFIGSTAHEFTMMLSPSRQQLAGLDPVPLLVEAGASEELARDVVEDARERGELERGTAWVLGQAISDVIFRSCVAHWAQTRKGGPAPPGRTTSGGSRARPTSRARRTASTSPSAWTCCPRRGSRRRSDRSRRRRSPTSCTPTGWASSATARWTPPSTATAGRPSSTDRMPVIGAWSRHTGCRSASGTRSTPRPPPHPAERPAPSGLTLIFASAHPELHPSHRVKRRSGA
;
A
#
# COMPACT_ATOMS: atom_id res chain seq x y z
N MET A 1 21.61 -10.97 19.76
CA MET A 1 20.77 -12.16 19.53
C MET A 1 19.45 -11.99 20.25
N VAL A 2 18.36 -12.44 19.67
CA VAL A 2 17.02 -12.42 20.23
C VAL A 2 16.40 -13.79 19.96
N THR A 3 15.58 -14.30 20.88
CA THR A 3 14.85 -15.57 20.70
C THR A 3 13.39 -15.29 20.42
N THR A 4 12.89 -15.81 19.30
CA THR A 4 11.49 -15.80 18.91
C THR A 4 10.82 -17.12 19.28
N ASP A 5 9.51 -17.23 19.08
CA ASP A 5 8.76 -18.49 19.26
C ASP A 5 9.20 -19.62 18.31
N SER A 6 9.87 -19.27 17.21
CA SER A 6 10.32 -20.23 16.20
C SER A 6 11.83 -20.55 16.27
N GLY A 7 12.62 -19.77 17.02
CA GLY A 7 14.07 -19.97 17.19
C GLY A 7 14.85 -18.68 17.41
N ALA A 8 16.15 -18.81 17.65
CA ALA A 8 17.02 -17.66 17.88
C ALA A 8 17.44 -16.98 16.57
N VAL A 9 17.56 -15.64 16.59
CA VAL A 9 18.01 -14.82 15.46
C VAL A 9 19.15 -13.91 15.87
N ARG A 10 20.11 -13.70 14.96
CA ARG A 10 21.23 -12.78 15.11
C ARG A 10 21.10 -11.60 14.16
N GLY A 11 20.85 -10.39 14.70
CA GLY A 11 20.90 -9.13 13.97
C GLY A 11 22.26 -8.44 14.07
N ALA A 12 22.33 -7.24 13.52
CA ALA A 12 23.49 -6.37 13.54
C ALA A 12 23.18 -5.03 14.23
N TRP A 13 24.20 -4.44 14.86
CA TRP A 13 24.15 -3.07 15.35
C TRP A 13 24.57 -2.11 14.24
N HIS A 14 23.80 -1.04 14.10
CA HIS A 14 24.07 0.05 13.17
C HIS A 14 24.14 1.37 13.93
N GLU A 15 24.86 2.33 13.37
CA GLU A 15 24.88 3.71 13.83
C GLU A 15 24.27 4.61 12.76
N HIS A 16 23.44 5.54 13.18
CA HIS A 16 22.85 6.56 12.34
C HIS A 16 23.19 7.93 12.88
N THR A 17 23.75 8.78 12.04
CA THR A 17 23.98 10.19 12.37
C THR A 17 22.97 11.04 11.60
N SER A 18 22.08 11.68 12.33
CA SER A 18 21.07 12.57 11.78
C SER A 18 21.67 13.87 11.25
N ALA A 19 20.93 14.62 10.43
CA ALA A 19 21.37 15.86 9.82
C ALA A 19 21.79 16.96 10.85
N ASP A 20 21.28 16.88 12.07
CA ASP A 20 21.64 17.75 13.20
C ASP A 20 22.88 17.26 13.97
N GLY A 21 23.58 16.23 13.46
CA GLY A 21 24.82 15.70 14.02
C GLY A 21 24.65 14.73 15.20
N ARG A 22 23.42 14.39 15.61
CA ARG A 22 23.18 13.40 16.67
C ARG A 22 23.39 11.99 16.14
N THR A 23 24.26 11.23 16.81
CA THR A 23 24.47 9.80 16.52
C THR A 23 23.64 8.95 17.47
N SER A 24 22.91 7.99 16.90
CA SER A 24 22.14 6.99 17.62
C SER A 24 22.58 5.59 17.18
N ARG A 25 22.56 4.65 18.10
CA ARG A 25 22.83 3.23 17.84
C ARG A 25 21.51 2.45 17.91
N HIS A 26 21.33 1.54 16.96
CA HIS A 26 20.13 0.68 16.91
C HIS A 26 20.51 -0.71 16.40
N ALA A 27 19.76 -1.71 16.83
CA ALA A 27 19.88 -3.08 16.33
C ALA A 27 18.88 -3.32 15.20
N VAL A 28 19.32 -4.03 14.17
CA VAL A 28 18.50 -4.39 13.02
C VAL A 28 18.50 -5.90 12.85
N PHE A 29 17.31 -6.47 12.71
CA PHE A 29 17.05 -7.88 12.42
C PHE A 29 16.20 -7.94 11.15
N ARG A 30 16.66 -8.64 10.11
CA ARG A 30 16.06 -8.64 8.78
C ARG A 30 15.69 -10.06 8.35
N GLY A 31 14.61 -10.18 7.57
CA GLY A 31 14.24 -11.44 6.93
C GLY A 31 13.87 -12.55 7.92
N ILE A 32 13.30 -12.23 9.07
CA ILE A 32 12.82 -13.22 10.03
C ILE A 32 11.51 -13.80 9.49
N PRO A 33 11.39 -15.11 9.19
CA PRO A 33 10.14 -15.68 8.74
C PRO A 33 9.10 -15.59 9.86
N PHE A 34 7.96 -14.96 9.56
CA PHE A 34 6.81 -14.97 10.45
C PHE A 34 5.80 -16.08 10.07
N ALA A 35 5.91 -16.60 8.85
CA ALA A 35 5.12 -17.73 8.35
C ALA A 35 5.99 -18.66 7.51
N ALA A 36 5.51 -19.88 7.29
CA ALA A 36 6.11 -20.85 6.37
C ALA A 36 6.13 -20.29 4.93
N ALA A 37 7.09 -20.72 4.13
CA ALA A 37 7.18 -20.32 2.73
C ALA A 37 5.88 -20.63 1.99
N PRO A 38 5.24 -19.65 1.30
CA PRO A 38 3.98 -19.83 0.60
C PRO A 38 4.20 -20.54 -0.76
N VAL A 39 4.71 -21.75 -0.74
CA VAL A 39 5.04 -22.56 -1.92
C VAL A 39 4.39 -23.94 -1.85
N GLY A 40 4.33 -24.63 -2.98
CA GLY A 40 3.72 -25.97 -3.04
C GLY A 40 2.27 -25.94 -2.58
N GLN A 41 1.92 -26.77 -1.60
CA GLN A 41 0.56 -26.84 -1.04
C GLN A 41 0.16 -25.56 -0.26
N LEU A 42 1.14 -24.78 0.21
CA LEU A 42 0.89 -23.53 0.94
C LEU A 42 0.75 -22.31 0.04
N ARG A 43 0.98 -22.44 -1.28
CA ARG A 43 1.00 -21.30 -2.23
C ARG A 43 -0.30 -20.50 -2.20
N PHE A 44 -1.44 -21.16 -2.21
CA PHE A 44 -2.77 -20.54 -2.21
C PHE A 44 -3.55 -20.79 -0.92
N ALA A 45 -2.88 -21.31 0.10
CA ALA A 45 -3.45 -21.54 1.43
C ALA A 45 -3.32 -20.33 2.36
N ALA A 46 -4.01 -20.38 3.50
CA ALA A 46 -3.78 -19.47 4.61
C ALA A 46 -2.33 -19.59 5.12
N PRO A 47 -1.70 -18.50 5.61
CA PRO A 47 -0.36 -18.58 6.18
C PRO A 47 -0.33 -19.56 7.35
N GLN A 48 0.78 -20.30 7.45
CA GLN A 48 1.00 -21.29 8.51
C GLN A 48 2.24 -20.89 9.32
N PRO A 49 2.37 -21.32 10.59
CA PRO A 49 3.57 -21.08 11.37
C PRO A 49 4.84 -21.55 10.64
N PRO A 50 5.95 -20.82 10.72
CA PRO A 50 7.21 -21.27 10.15
C PRO A 50 7.70 -22.51 10.90
N VAL A 51 8.48 -23.35 10.22
CA VAL A 51 9.16 -24.47 10.88
C VAL A 51 10.16 -23.90 11.89
N ALA A 52 10.06 -24.35 13.13
CA ALA A 52 11.03 -23.98 14.16
C ALA A 52 12.44 -24.46 13.77
N TRP A 53 13.46 -23.67 14.12
CA TRP A 53 14.85 -23.99 13.81
C TRP A 53 15.71 -24.09 15.07
N ASP A 54 16.65 -25.00 15.01
CA ASP A 54 17.71 -25.11 16.02
C ASP A 54 18.86 -24.13 15.72
N GLY A 55 19.57 -23.73 16.76
CA GLY A 55 20.71 -22.84 16.65
C GLY A 55 20.29 -21.37 16.42
N VAL A 56 21.14 -20.61 15.73
CA VAL A 56 20.97 -19.17 15.53
C VAL A 56 20.88 -18.86 14.04
N ARG A 57 19.74 -18.39 13.59
CA ARG A 57 19.52 -17.91 12.22
C ARG A 57 20.15 -16.53 12.04
N ASP A 58 20.84 -16.33 10.91
CA ASP A 58 21.37 -15.03 10.54
C ASP A 58 20.26 -14.12 10.01
N ALA A 59 20.04 -13.02 10.70
CA ALA A 59 19.06 -11.98 10.36
C ALA A 59 19.75 -10.63 10.07
N THR A 60 20.95 -10.64 9.51
CA THR A 60 21.70 -9.42 9.14
C THR A 60 21.35 -8.90 7.74
N GLN A 61 20.78 -9.76 6.88
CA GLN A 61 20.38 -9.44 5.51
C GLN A 61 18.88 -9.50 5.34
N PHE A 62 18.32 -8.72 4.40
CA PHE A 62 16.92 -8.83 4.03
C PHE A 62 16.60 -10.23 3.49
N GLY A 63 15.43 -10.73 3.84
CA GLY A 63 14.88 -11.98 3.31
C GLY A 63 14.33 -11.84 1.89
N PRO A 64 13.92 -12.96 1.28
CA PRO A 64 13.26 -12.97 -0.02
C PRO A 64 12.03 -12.06 -0.04
N THR A 65 11.75 -11.48 -1.22
CA THR A 65 10.63 -10.55 -1.41
C THR A 65 9.55 -11.16 -2.30
N PRO A 66 8.25 -10.85 -2.05
CA PRO A 66 7.15 -11.38 -2.88
C PRO A 66 7.19 -10.92 -4.33
N GLN A 67 7.56 -9.64 -4.57
CA GLN A 67 7.72 -9.15 -5.94
C GLN A 67 9.08 -9.60 -6.50
N ARG A 68 9.11 -9.87 -7.81
CA ARG A 68 10.34 -10.32 -8.51
C ARG A 68 10.96 -9.23 -9.37
N ILE A 69 10.15 -8.30 -9.87
CA ILE A 69 10.59 -7.12 -10.63
C ILE A 69 9.72 -5.93 -10.21
N SER A 70 10.30 -4.71 -10.27
CA SER A 70 9.50 -3.51 -10.03
C SER A 70 8.44 -3.34 -11.13
N PRO A 71 7.17 -3.04 -10.78
CA PRO A 71 6.14 -2.71 -11.76
C PRO A 71 6.38 -1.36 -12.45
N TYR A 72 7.36 -0.59 -12.00
CA TYR A 72 7.69 0.75 -12.52
C TYR A 72 9.09 0.78 -13.13
N ASN A 73 9.23 1.39 -14.30
CA ASN A 73 10.52 1.61 -14.94
C ASN A 73 10.64 3.08 -15.41
N PRO A 74 11.53 3.90 -14.83
CA PRO A 74 12.37 3.60 -13.66
C PRO A 74 11.54 3.51 -12.37
N PRO A 75 11.99 2.71 -11.37
CA PRO A 75 11.31 2.62 -10.09
C PRO A 75 11.38 3.97 -9.37
N ARG A 76 10.23 4.44 -8.86
CA ARG A 76 10.13 5.73 -8.14
C ARG A 76 10.51 5.60 -6.67
N VAL A 77 10.30 4.42 -6.11
CA VAL A 77 10.74 4.01 -4.77
C VAL A 77 11.73 2.87 -4.98
N PRO A 78 12.86 2.84 -4.26
CA PRO A 78 13.74 1.68 -4.31
C PRO A 78 12.99 0.42 -3.86
N GLU A 79 12.86 -0.55 -4.74
CA GLU A 79 12.14 -1.81 -4.51
C GLU A 79 13.07 -2.99 -4.81
N PRO A 80 14.02 -3.32 -3.92
CA PRO A 80 14.89 -4.47 -4.10
C PRO A 80 14.07 -5.75 -4.27
N SER A 81 14.38 -6.52 -5.31
CA SER A 81 13.84 -7.85 -5.54
C SER A 81 14.87 -8.89 -5.11
N ILE A 82 14.54 -9.66 -4.10
CA ILE A 82 15.42 -10.67 -3.51
C ILE A 82 14.79 -12.04 -3.75
N PRO A 83 15.49 -12.94 -4.49
CA PRO A 83 14.97 -14.26 -4.82
C PRO A 83 14.93 -15.16 -3.58
N GLY A 84 14.02 -16.13 -3.58
CA GLY A 84 13.85 -17.14 -2.55
C GLY A 84 12.38 -17.40 -2.22
N GLU A 85 12.11 -18.42 -1.43
CA GLU A 85 10.75 -18.90 -1.15
C GLU A 85 10.15 -18.34 0.13
N GLU A 86 10.97 -18.06 1.16
CA GLU A 86 10.52 -17.55 2.47
C GLU A 86 10.13 -16.07 2.40
N THR A 87 9.17 -15.75 1.54
CA THR A 87 8.76 -14.37 1.25
C THR A 87 7.91 -13.75 2.36
N LEU A 88 7.32 -14.55 3.25
CA LEU A 88 6.55 -14.07 4.40
C LEU A 88 7.48 -13.85 5.60
N ASN A 89 8.18 -12.71 5.58
CA ASN A 89 9.15 -12.35 6.59
C ASN A 89 8.96 -10.93 7.12
N VAL A 90 9.56 -10.65 8.28
CA VAL A 90 9.54 -9.36 8.96
C VAL A 90 10.96 -8.87 9.22
N SER A 91 11.15 -7.56 9.11
CA SER A 91 12.38 -6.89 9.54
C SER A 91 12.08 -5.99 10.74
N VAL A 92 12.90 -6.10 11.80
CA VAL A 92 12.72 -5.35 13.05
C VAL A 92 13.94 -4.44 13.28
N THR A 93 13.68 -3.15 13.53
CA THR A 93 14.69 -2.16 13.94
C THR A 93 14.33 -1.65 15.33
N THR A 94 15.27 -1.73 16.27
CA THR A 94 15.05 -1.39 17.68
C THR A 94 16.23 -0.63 18.29
N PRO A 95 15.98 0.40 19.11
CA PRO A 95 17.07 1.06 19.84
C PRO A 95 17.60 0.20 21.00
N ASP A 96 16.77 -0.67 21.57
CA ASP A 96 17.10 -1.54 22.69
C ASP A 96 16.37 -2.89 22.57
N PRO A 97 17.08 -3.98 22.21
CA PRO A 97 16.49 -5.32 22.09
C PRO A 97 16.34 -6.06 23.43
N SER A 98 16.33 -5.35 24.56
CA SER A 98 16.06 -5.97 25.86
C SER A 98 14.56 -6.11 26.09
N ALA A 99 14.10 -7.27 26.54
CA ALA A 99 12.68 -7.55 26.79
C ALA A 99 12.04 -6.61 27.83
N SER A 100 12.82 -5.95 28.65
CA SER A 100 12.37 -4.98 29.67
C SER A 100 12.23 -3.55 29.15
N ALA A 101 12.62 -3.25 27.90
CA ALA A 101 12.62 -1.88 27.38
C ALA A 101 11.21 -1.30 27.21
N GLY A 102 10.20 -2.12 26.88
CA GLY A 102 8.78 -1.73 26.85
C GLY A 102 8.46 -0.56 25.91
N LEU A 103 9.15 -0.50 24.75
CA LEU A 103 9.08 0.61 23.80
C LEU A 103 7.81 0.56 22.93
N PRO A 104 7.31 1.71 22.46
CA PRO A 104 6.22 1.71 21.48
C PRO A 104 6.67 1.05 20.18
N VAL A 105 5.71 0.42 19.50
CA VAL A 105 5.94 -0.34 18.26
C VAL A 105 5.20 0.29 17.10
N LEU A 106 5.90 0.48 15.98
CA LEU A 106 5.34 0.84 14.68
C LEU A 106 5.44 -0.37 13.74
N VAL A 107 4.31 -0.94 13.34
CA VAL A 107 4.29 -1.98 12.30
C VAL A 107 3.97 -1.34 10.98
N TYR A 108 4.85 -1.48 9.99
CA TYR A 108 4.70 -0.86 8.69
C TYR A 108 4.32 -1.88 7.61
N ILE A 109 3.28 -1.58 6.85
CA ILE A 109 2.83 -2.33 5.67
C ILE A 109 3.09 -1.45 4.44
N HIS A 110 3.91 -1.95 3.51
CA HIS A 110 4.30 -1.18 2.33
C HIS A 110 3.18 -1.02 1.31
N GLY A 111 3.26 0.04 0.50
CA GLY A 111 2.38 0.28 -0.65
C GLY A 111 2.86 -0.45 -1.91
N GLY A 112 2.32 -0.04 -3.06
CA GLY A 112 2.63 -0.61 -4.36
C GLY A 112 1.40 -1.19 -5.08
N GLY A 113 0.20 -0.70 -4.78
CA GLY A 113 -1.04 -1.10 -5.45
C GLY A 113 -1.43 -2.57 -5.22
N PHE A 114 -0.89 -3.22 -4.19
CA PHE A 114 -1.01 -4.65 -3.90
C PHE A 114 -0.38 -5.57 -4.95
N ILE A 115 0.22 -5.04 -5.99
CA ILE A 115 0.87 -5.79 -7.09
C ILE A 115 2.38 -5.62 -7.11
N GLY A 116 2.93 -4.71 -6.32
CA GLY A 116 4.36 -4.39 -6.24
C GLY A 116 4.72 -3.85 -4.86
N GLY A 117 5.91 -3.27 -4.75
CA GLY A 117 6.49 -2.84 -3.50
C GLY A 117 7.43 -3.89 -2.90
N SER A 118 8.26 -3.49 -1.95
CA SER A 118 9.24 -4.38 -1.33
C SER A 118 9.44 -4.04 0.15
N PRO A 119 9.36 -5.03 1.06
CA PRO A 119 9.68 -4.83 2.47
C PRO A 119 11.17 -4.51 2.69
N ALA A 120 12.01 -4.80 1.68
CA ALA A 120 13.44 -4.53 1.70
C ALA A 120 13.81 -3.12 1.23
N SER A 121 12.82 -2.24 0.97
CA SER A 121 13.09 -0.86 0.59
C SER A 121 13.89 -0.13 1.67
N PRO A 122 14.98 0.58 1.31
CA PRO A 122 15.73 1.39 2.26
C PRO A 122 14.91 2.55 2.85
N TRP A 123 13.75 2.86 2.28
CA TRP A 123 12.85 3.88 2.82
C TRP A 123 12.11 3.44 4.10
N TYR A 124 12.11 2.13 4.42
CA TYR A 124 11.36 1.57 5.54
C TYR A 124 12.25 1.06 6.68
N VAL A 125 13.55 1.36 6.69
CA VAL A 125 14.53 0.79 7.66
C VAL A 125 14.23 1.16 9.12
N GLY A 126 13.55 2.28 9.39
CA GLY A 126 13.10 2.63 10.73
C GLY A 126 14.17 3.28 11.64
N GLU A 127 15.32 3.68 11.11
CA GLU A 127 16.43 4.28 11.88
C GLU A 127 16.02 5.54 12.64
N ALA A 128 15.25 6.42 11.99
CA ALA A 128 14.78 7.65 12.62
C ALA A 128 13.78 7.36 13.75
N PHE A 129 12.96 6.33 13.61
CA PHE A 129 12.05 5.88 14.66
C PHE A 129 12.81 5.28 15.84
N ALA A 130 13.84 4.46 15.55
CA ALA A 130 14.71 3.90 16.60
C ALA A 130 15.44 5.00 17.38
N ARG A 131 15.98 6.02 16.69
CA ARG A 131 16.56 7.21 17.34
C ARG A 131 15.60 7.86 18.34
N ASP A 132 14.32 7.88 18.00
CA ASP A 132 13.27 8.52 18.79
C ASP A 132 12.59 7.53 19.79
N GLY A 133 13.20 6.35 20.00
CA GLY A 133 12.76 5.37 21.01
C GLY A 133 11.57 4.49 20.58
N VAL A 134 11.40 4.24 19.28
CA VAL A 134 10.31 3.42 18.73
C VAL A 134 10.88 2.17 18.04
N VAL A 135 10.35 0.99 18.36
CA VAL A 135 10.60 -0.24 17.61
C VAL A 135 9.81 -0.23 16.31
N THR A 136 10.46 -0.50 15.19
CA THR A 136 9.79 -0.59 13.88
C THR A 136 9.82 -2.02 13.38
N ALA A 137 8.67 -2.56 12.96
CA ALA A 137 8.55 -3.85 12.30
C ALA A 137 7.97 -3.66 10.90
N VAL A 138 8.65 -4.13 9.85
CA VAL A 138 8.20 -4.03 8.45
C VAL A 138 7.77 -5.40 7.98
N LEU A 139 6.48 -5.55 7.67
CA LEU A 139 5.89 -6.81 7.22
C LEU A 139 5.96 -6.96 5.71
N SER A 140 6.28 -8.16 5.28
CA SER A 140 6.06 -8.66 3.94
C SER A 140 4.64 -9.25 3.82
N TYR A 141 4.13 -9.40 2.59
CA TYR A 141 2.84 -10.07 2.31
C TYR A 141 2.77 -10.48 0.84
N ARG A 142 1.97 -11.48 0.51
CA ARG A 142 1.76 -11.91 -0.87
C ARG A 142 1.12 -10.81 -1.71
N LEU A 143 1.60 -10.64 -2.93
CA LEU A 143 1.21 -9.58 -3.87
C LEU A 143 0.50 -10.16 -5.09
N GLY A 144 -0.21 -9.30 -5.82
CA GLY A 144 -0.80 -9.61 -7.11
C GLY A 144 -1.66 -10.87 -7.08
N PHE A 145 -1.44 -11.75 -8.05
CA PHE A 145 -2.21 -13.00 -8.18
C PHE A 145 -2.05 -13.89 -6.94
N GLU A 146 -0.85 -14.01 -6.41
CA GLU A 146 -0.55 -14.84 -5.23
C GLU A 146 -1.32 -14.38 -3.98
N GLY A 147 -1.46 -13.07 -3.80
CA GLY A 147 -2.10 -12.47 -2.62
C GLY A 147 -3.60 -12.26 -2.75
N PHE A 148 -4.08 -11.89 -3.95
CA PHE A 148 -5.39 -11.29 -4.10
C PHE A 148 -6.24 -11.83 -5.27
N ALA A 149 -5.76 -12.82 -6.05
CA ALA A 149 -6.62 -13.48 -7.03
C ALA A 149 -7.80 -14.16 -6.33
N TRP A 150 -8.99 -14.04 -6.91
CA TRP A 150 -10.19 -14.75 -6.51
C TRP A 150 -10.21 -16.12 -7.18
N LEU A 151 -9.90 -17.18 -6.43
CA LEU A 151 -9.84 -18.53 -6.93
C LEU A 151 -11.18 -19.23 -6.75
N ALA A 152 -11.67 -19.84 -7.84
CA ALA A 152 -13.01 -20.44 -7.88
C ALA A 152 -13.13 -21.73 -7.04
N ASP A 153 -12.01 -22.35 -6.71
CA ASP A 153 -11.89 -23.56 -5.89
C ASP A 153 -11.56 -23.27 -4.41
N ALA A 154 -11.65 -21.99 -3.97
CA ALA A 154 -11.51 -21.65 -2.55
C ALA A 154 -12.52 -22.42 -1.69
N GLY A 155 -12.05 -22.80 -0.49
CA GLY A 155 -12.79 -23.70 0.41
C GLY A 155 -12.50 -25.20 0.20
N ARG A 156 -11.73 -25.56 -0.85
CA ARG A 156 -11.26 -26.93 -1.10
C ARG A 156 -9.77 -27.03 -0.82
N ASP A 157 -9.33 -28.14 -0.26
CA ASP A 157 -7.91 -28.47 -0.06
C ASP A 157 -7.08 -27.36 0.62
N GLY A 158 -7.72 -26.55 1.48
CA GLY A 158 -7.08 -25.47 2.20
C GLY A 158 -6.89 -24.19 1.39
N VAL A 159 -7.36 -24.11 0.16
CA VAL A 159 -7.34 -22.90 -0.67
C VAL A 159 -8.22 -21.81 -0.06
N VAL A 160 -7.69 -20.59 0.03
CA VAL A 160 -8.42 -19.43 0.56
C VAL A 160 -8.29 -18.22 -0.36
N ASN A 161 -9.25 -17.30 -0.26
CA ASN A 161 -9.17 -15.99 -0.89
C ASN A 161 -8.63 -14.93 0.10
N ASN A 162 -8.40 -13.70 -0.34
CA ASN A 162 -7.85 -12.62 0.49
C ASN A 162 -6.55 -12.98 1.23
N ARG A 163 -5.69 -13.79 0.62
CA ARG A 163 -4.45 -14.32 1.22
C ARG A 163 -3.52 -13.24 1.75
N GLY A 164 -3.37 -12.13 1.02
CA GLY A 164 -2.57 -11.00 1.48
C GLY A 164 -3.11 -10.33 2.75
N VAL A 165 -4.44 -10.33 2.95
CA VAL A 165 -5.06 -9.86 4.19
C VAL A 165 -4.76 -10.81 5.34
N LEU A 166 -4.82 -12.12 5.09
CA LEU A 166 -4.46 -13.14 6.08
C LEU A 166 -2.97 -13.07 6.45
N ASP A 167 -2.09 -12.72 5.49
CA ASP A 167 -0.66 -12.51 5.76
C ASP A 167 -0.44 -11.32 6.71
N TRP A 168 -1.18 -10.22 6.56
CA TRP A 168 -1.11 -9.09 7.50
C TRP A 168 -1.58 -9.47 8.90
N LEU A 169 -2.69 -10.19 9.02
CA LEU A 169 -3.19 -10.66 10.31
C LEU A 169 -2.16 -11.56 10.99
N PHE A 170 -1.64 -12.55 10.25
CA PHE A 170 -0.66 -13.50 10.79
C PHE A 170 0.66 -12.82 11.19
N GLY A 171 1.11 -11.84 10.38
CA GLY A 171 2.27 -11.01 10.72
C GLY A 171 2.06 -10.16 11.97
N LEU A 172 0.85 -9.61 12.18
CA LEU A 172 0.51 -8.87 13.39
C LEU A 172 0.41 -9.78 14.62
N GLU A 173 -0.11 -10.99 14.47
CA GLU A 173 -0.09 -12.01 15.53
C GLU A 173 1.35 -12.39 15.90
N TRP A 174 2.23 -12.54 14.92
CA TRP A 174 3.66 -12.73 15.17
C TRP A 174 4.25 -11.56 15.99
N VAL A 175 3.92 -10.32 15.64
CA VAL A 175 4.34 -9.13 16.40
C VAL A 175 3.85 -9.22 17.85
N GLN A 176 2.60 -9.57 18.08
CA GLN A 176 2.05 -9.70 19.43
C GLN A 176 2.80 -10.75 20.27
N ARG A 177 3.21 -11.87 19.67
CA ARG A 177 3.93 -12.94 20.38
C ARG A 177 5.41 -12.63 20.60
N ASN A 178 6.07 -11.90 19.66
CA ASN A 178 7.53 -11.87 19.61
C ASN A 178 8.14 -10.50 19.88
N ILE A 179 7.40 -9.38 19.71
CA ILE A 179 8.02 -8.04 19.69
C ILE A 179 8.62 -7.64 21.03
N ALA A 180 8.15 -8.22 22.13
CA ALA A 180 8.73 -8.01 23.46
C ALA A 180 10.20 -8.45 23.53
N ALA A 181 10.57 -9.53 22.84
CA ALA A 181 11.96 -10.00 22.77
C ALA A 181 12.87 -8.99 22.04
N PHE A 182 12.32 -8.10 21.24
CA PHE A 182 13.01 -7.00 20.56
C PHE A 182 12.89 -5.66 21.30
N GLY A 183 12.40 -5.67 22.54
CA GLY A 183 12.22 -4.46 23.36
C GLY A 183 10.93 -3.70 23.14
N GLY A 184 10.03 -4.18 22.29
CA GLY A 184 8.73 -3.56 22.02
C GLY A 184 7.66 -3.98 23.03
N ASP A 185 6.68 -3.10 23.25
CA ASP A 185 5.49 -3.37 24.07
C ASP A 185 4.31 -3.77 23.16
N PRO A 186 3.85 -5.04 23.18
CA PRO A 186 2.74 -5.50 22.35
C PRO A 186 1.41 -4.77 22.65
N SER A 187 1.27 -4.15 23.83
CA SER A 187 0.12 -3.33 24.17
C SER A 187 0.16 -1.91 23.59
N ARG A 188 1.26 -1.54 22.90
CA ARG A 188 1.52 -0.20 22.35
C ARG A 188 1.83 -0.22 20.86
N VAL A 189 1.15 -1.07 20.11
CA VAL A 189 1.33 -1.25 18.66
C VAL A 189 0.51 -0.22 17.89
N THR A 190 1.17 0.49 16.97
CA THR A 190 0.53 1.31 15.93
C THR A 190 0.84 0.69 14.57
N ILE A 191 -0.18 0.38 13.79
CA ILE A 191 -0.02 -0.05 12.41
C ILE A 191 0.04 1.16 11.49
N ALA A 192 0.94 1.14 10.52
CA ALA A 192 1.17 2.24 9.59
C ALA A 192 1.33 1.73 8.16
N GLY A 193 0.91 2.54 7.20
CA GLY A 193 1.11 2.23 5.79
C GLY A 193 0.80 3.40 4.89
N GLN A 194 1.33 3.37 3.67
CA GLN A 194 1.14 4.40 2.66
C GLN A 194 0.53 3.77 1.40
N SER A 195 -0.37 4.48 0.71
CA SER A 195 -1.02 4.02 -0.52
C SER A 195 -1.79 2.70 -0.27
N ALA A 196 -1.51 1.63 -1.01
CA ALA A 196 -2.05 0.30 -0.74
C ALA A 196 -1.77 -0.17 0.71
N GLY A 197 -0.61 0.15 1.29
CA GLY A 197 -0.33 -0.09 2.71
C GLY A 197 -1.22 0.76 3.63
N GLY A 198 -1.53 1.99 3.24
CA GLY A 198 -2.54 2.83 3.90
C GLY A 198 -3.94 2.22 3.84
N ALA A 199 -4.31 1.66 2.69
CA ALA A 199 -5.55 0.90 2.51
C ALA A 199 -5.56 -0.37 3.39
N ALA A 200 -4.44 -1.09 3.47
CA ALA A 200 -4.29 -2.28 4.32
C ALA A 200 -4.55 -1.96 5.80
N VAL A 201 -3.95 -0.89 6.34
CA VAL A 201 -4.17 -0.51 7.75
C VAL A 201 -5.59 0.01 8.00
N MET A 202 -6.25 0.62 7.00
CA MET A 202 -7.67 0.98 7.09
C MET A 202 -8.56 -0.26 7.04
N ARG A 203 -8.23 -1.26 6.21
CA ARG A 203 -8.92 -2.55 6.21
C ARG A 203 -8.80 -3.23 7.57
N LEU A 204 -7.59 -3.36 8.13
CA LEU A 204 -7.36 -3.93 9.46
C LEU A 204 -8.10 -3.17 10.58
N LEU A 205 -8.17 -1.83 10.51
CA LEU A 205 -8.95 -1.01 11.43
C LEU A 205 -10.42 -1.41 11.46
N THR A 206 -10.96 -1.85 10.33
CA THR A 206 -12.38 -2.17 10.15
C THR A 206 -12.70 -3.66 10.24
N MET A 207 -11.72 -4.50 10.61
CA MET A 207 -11.91 -5.94 10.83
C MET A 207 -12.10 -6.24 12.32
N PRO A 208 -13.24 -6.82 12.74
CA PRO A 208 -13.45 -7.22 14.14
C PRO A 208 -12.36 -8.17 14.65
N SER A 209 -11.91 -9.10 13.80
CA SER A 209 -10.85 -10.08 14.10
C SER A 209 -9.49 -9.45 14.41
N ALA A 210 -9.20 -8.24 13.91
CA ALA A 210 -7.91 -7.57 14.09
C ALA A 210 -7.85 -6.63 15.32
N GLN A 211 -8.97 -6.37 15.99
CA GLN A 211 -9.07 -5.29 17.00
C GLN A 211 -8.13 -5.47 18.21
N HIS A 212 -7.73 -6.68 18.53
CA HIS A 212 -6.84 -6.97 19.66
C HIS A 212 -5.35 -6.79 19.30
N LEU A 213 -4.99 -6.64 18.02
CA LEU A 213 -3.61 -6.66 17.53
C LEU A 213 -2.91 -5.29 17.56
N PHE A 214 -3.66 -4.18 17.71
CA PHE A 214 -3.09 -2.83 17.71
C PHE A 214 -3.97 -1.83 18.47
N GLN A 215 -3.39 -0.68 18.81
CA GLN A 215 -4.05 0.41 19.54
C GLN A 215 -4.17 1.70 18.71
N GLY A 216 -3.43 1.81 17.62
CA GLY A 216 -3.42 2.99 16.76
C GLY A 216 -3.19 2.66 15.29
N VAL A 217 -3.62 3.56 14.43
CA VAL A 217 -3.49 3.46 12.97
C VAL A 217 -2.95 4.76 12.41
N LEU A 218 -1.96 4.66 11.53
CA LEU A 218 -1.39 5.74 10.74
C LEU A 218 -1.58 5.42 9.26
N ALA A 219 -2.64 5.95 8.65
CA ALA A 219 -2.98 5.74 7.24
C ALA A 219 -2.54 6.95 6.40
N LEU A 220 -1.50 6.76 5.57
CA LEU A 220 -0.91 7.79 4.73
C LEU A 220 -1.41 7.60 3.29
N SER A 221 -2.15 8.57 2.77
CA SER A 221 -2.71 8.54 1.42
C SER A 221 -3.37 7.19 1.09
N PRO A 222 -4.29 6.69 1.93
CA PRO A 222 -4.93 5.41 1.68
C PRO A 222 -5.88 5.51 0.49
N ALA A 223 -5.87 4.48 -0.38
CA ALA A 223 -6.91 4.24 -1.36
C ALA A 223 -8.00 3.34 -0.76
N ASP A 224 -9.19 3.29 -1.36
CA ASP A 224 -10.18 2.29 -0.96
C ASP A 224 -9.81 0.90 -1.49
N ALA A 225 -9.76 -0.07 -0.60
CA ALA A 225 -9.53 -1.49 -0.89
C ALA A 225 -10.76 -2.31 -0.48
N SER A 226 -11.91 -1.96 -1.05
CA SER A 226 -13.20 -2.60 -0.83
C SER A 226 -13.77 -3.12 -2.16
N SER A 227 -12.95 -3.86 -2.92
CA SER A 227 -13.38 -4.40 -4.22
C SER A 227 -14.51 -5.41 -4.05
N PRO A 228 -15.56 -5.38 -4.92
CA PRO A 228 -16.55 -6.45 -4.95
C PRO A 228 -15.92 -7.74 -5.50
N VAL A 229 -16.44 -8.88 -5.04
CA VAL A 229 -15.96 -10.22 -5.46
C VAL A 229 -15.99 -10.38 -6.98
N GLU A 230 -17.07 -9.93 -7.62
CA GLU A 230 -17.27 -10.07 -9.07
C GLU A 230 -16.18 -9.37 -9.87
N ALA A 231 -15.77 -8.17 -9.44
CA ALA A 231 -14.71 -7.41 -10.10
C ALA A 231 -13.35 -8.10 -9.94
N THR A 232 -13.05 -8.61 -8.74
CA THR A 232 -11.80 -9.34 -8.47
C THR A 232 -11.75 -10.68 -9.21
N ALA A 233 -12.89 -11.41 -9.26
CA ALA A 233 -13.00 -12.67 -9.99
C ALA A 233 -12.80 -12.47 -11.49
N GLU A 234 -13.38 -11.40 -12.06
CA GLU A 234 -13.22 -11.08 -13.48
C GLU A 234 -11.75 -10.70 -13.81
N ALA A 235 -11.12 -9.87 -12.98
CA ALA A 235 -9.71 -9.55 -13.12
C ALA A 235 -8.82 -10.80 -13.03
N THR A 236 -9.11 -11.68 -12.07
CA THR A 236 -8.42 -12.97 -11.90
C THR A 236 -8.55 -13.84 -13.14
N ARG A 237 -9.77 -13.96 -13.69
CA ARG A 237 -10.05 -14.75 -14.89
C ARG A 237 -9.22 -14.26 -16.07
N ARG A 238 -9.13 -12.94 -16.28
CA ARG A 238 -8.34 -12.35 -17.38
C ARG A 238 -6.85 -12.63 -17.22
N VAL A 239 -6.30 -12.46 -16.02
CA VAL A 239 -4.87 -12.74 -15.77
C VAL A 239 -4.59 -14.23 -15.92
N ALA A 240 -5.45 -15.10 -15.40
CA ALA A 240 -5.30 -16.55 -15.56
C ALA A 240 -5.32 -16.96 -17.03
N GLN A 241 -6.31 -16.47 -17.80
CA GLN A 241 -6.41 -16.73 -19.23
C GLN A 241 -5.15 -16.26 -20.01
N ALA A 242 -4.68 -15.03 -19.74
CA ALA A 242 -3.46 -14.50 -20.34
C ALA A 242 -2.22 -15.32 -19.94
N SER A 243 -2.25 -15.94 -18.77
CA SER A 243 -1.18 -16.81 -18.24
C SER A 243 -1.33 -18.29 -18.63
N GLY A 244 -2.34 -18.63 -19.43
CA GLY A 244 -2.57 -19.99 -19.94
C GLY A 244 -3.13 -20.98 -18.92
N CYS A 245 -3.88 -20.50 -17.93
CA CYS A 245 -4.50 -21.36 -16.91
C CYS A 245 -5.94 -20.93 -16.56
N GLU A 246 -6.65 -21.80 -15.84
CA GLU A 246 -7.95 -21.50 -15.26
C GLU A 246 -7.78 -20.73 -13.94
N PRO A 247 -8.80 -19.96 -13.48
CA PRO A 247 -8.78 -19.20 -12.24
C PRO A 247 -9.03 -20.10 -11.02
N THR A 248 -8.29 -21.20 -10.91
CA THR A 248 -8.32 -22.17 -9.81
C THR A 248 -6.92 -22.37 -9.26
N ALA A 249 -6.79 -22.68 -7.97
CA ALA A 249 -5.51 -22.99 -7.35
C ALA A 249 -4.86 -24.21 -8.01
N GLU A 250 -5.66 -25.24 -8.34
CA GLU A 250 -5.17 -26.42 -9.02
C GLU A 250 -4.48 -26.08 -10.35
N SER A 251 -5.11 -25.29 -11.20
CA SER A 251 -4.54 -24.89 -12.50
C SER A 251 -3.38 -23.89 -12.34
N ALA A 252 -3.55 -22.88 -11.48
CA ALA A 252 -2.57 -21.83 -11.23
C ALA A 252 -1.28 -22.36 -10.57
N SER A 253 -1.36 -23.45 -9.79
CA SER A 253 -0.17 -24.06 -9.16
C SER A 253 0.86 -24.59 -10.15
N ARG A 254 0.44 -24.85 -11.40
CA ARG A 254 1.30 -25.33 -12.50
C ARG A 254 2.00 -24.18 -13.24
N VAL A 255 1.63 -22.92 -12.95
CA VAL A 255 2.17 -21.72 -13.59
C VAL A 255 3.13 -21.04 -12.63
N HIS A 256 4.33 -20.67 -13.12
CA HIS A 256 5.29 -19.92 -12.30
C HIS A 256 4.77 -18.49 -12.01
N GLU A 257 5.04 -17.97 -10.82
CA GLU A 257 4.57 -16.64 -10.38
C GLU A 257 4.96 -15.50 -11.33
N ASP A 258 6.15 -15.57 -11.94
CA ASP A 258 6.62 -14.55 -12.89
C ASP A 258 5.73 -14.43 -14.13
N VAL A 259 5.02 -15.49 -14.52
CA VAL A 259 4.07 -15.47 -15.64
C VAL A 259 2.86 -14.60 -15.28
N PHE A 260 2.30 -14.76 -14.08
CA PHE A 260 1.22 -13.89 -13.61
C PHE A 260 1.68 -12.44 -13.50
N PHE A 261 2.91 -12.24 -13.03
CA PHE A 261 3.47 -10.89 -12.95
C PHE A 261 3.65 -10.27 -14.35
N ALA A 262 4.11 -11.02 -15.32
CA ALA A 262 4.24 -10.57 -16.72
C ALA A 262 2.87 -10.19 -17.33
N HIS A 263 1.82 -10.90 -16.96
CA HIS A 263 0.46 -10.66 -17.46
C HIS A 263 -0.43 -9.81 -16.51
N ARG A 264 0.16 -9.14 -15.51
CA ARG A 264 -0.59 -8.31 -14.55
C ARG A 264 -1.46 -7.23 -15.19
N GLU A 265 -1.09 -6.75 -16.38
CA GLU A 265 -1.84 -5.72 -17.11
C GLU A 265 -3.11 -6.27 -17.76
N ALA A 266 -3.26 -7.59 -17.85
CA ALA A 266 -4.47 -8.24 -18.36
C ALA A 266 -5.69 -8.09 -17.42
N VAL A 267 -5.50 -7.58 -16.20
CA VAL A 267 -6.60 -7.21 -15.28
C VAL A 267 -7.59 -6.24 -15.93
N ASP A 268 -7.10 -5.44 -16.88
CA ASP A 268 -7.92 -4.47 -17.61
C ASP A 268 -8.56 -5.08 -18.86
N SER A 269 -9.69 -4.50 -19.28
CA SER A 269 -10.26 -4.79 -20.60
C SER A 269 -9.29 -4.34 -21.70
N PRO A 270 -9.21 -5.08 -22.82
CA PRO A 270 -8.44 -4.64 -24.00
C PRO A 270 -8.88 -3.25 -24.44
N ARG A 271 -7.93 -2.37 -24.71
CA ARG A 271 -8.18 -0.96 -25.05
C ARG A 271 -7.41 -0.54 -26.29
N ASP A 272 -7.87 0.56 -26.88
CA ASP A 272 -7.11 1.30 -27.87
C ASP A 272 -5.91 1.98 -27.18
N PRO A 273 -4.67 1.56 -27.48
CA PRO A 273 -3.48 2.15 -26.86
C PRO A 273 -3.23 3.61 -27.27
N SER A 274 -3.92 4.11 -28.29
CA SER A 274 -3.80 5.50 -28.75
C SER A 274 -4.57 6.50 -27.89
N GLN A 275 -5.51 6.01 -27.04
CA GLN A 275 -6.32 6.87 -26.20
C GLN A 275 -5.74 7.03 -24.80
N PRO A 276 -5.64 8.26 -24.26
CA PRO A 276 -5.21 8.49 -22.89
C PRO A 276 -6.17 7.84 -21.91
N ARG A 277 -5.62 7.16 -20.91
CA ARG A 277 -6.42 6.48 -19.90
C ARG A 277 -6.82 7.45 -18.78
N ILE A 278 -8.08 7.85 -18.76
CA ILE A 278 -8.67 8.63 -17.68
C ILE A 278 -9.75 7.77 -17.05
N ILE A 279 -9.49 7.20 -15.87
CA ILE A 279 -10.43 6.29 -15.22
C ILE A 279 -10.89 6.91 -13.92
N PHE A 280 -12.19 7.22 -13.85
CA PHE A 280 -12.90 7.58 -12.63
C PHE A 280 -13.95 6.56 -12.24
N LYS A 281 -14.35 5.68 -13.18
CA LYS A 281 -15.44 4.73 -13.00
C LYS A 281 -14.95 3.30 -13.17
N ASP A 282 -15.32 2.43 -12.27
CA ASP A 282 -15.26 0.97 -12.38
C ASP A 282 -13.86 0.31 -12.48
N ALA A 283 -12.80 0.93 -11.98
CA ALA A 283 -11.54 0.23 -11.84
C ALA A 283 -11.17 0.10 -10.36
N PRO A 284 -11.74 -0.87 -9.61
CA PRO A 284 -11.17 -1.28 -8.35
C PRO A 284 -9.72 -1.67 -8.58
N LEU A 285 -8.89 -1.54 -7.55
CA LEU A 285 -7.59 -2.21 -7.54
C LEU A 285 -7.87 -3.68 -7.85
N ALA A 286 -7.53 -4.12 -9.06
CA ALA A 286 -8.13 -5.33 -9.63
C ALA A 286 -7.71 -6.61 -8.91
N LEU A 287 -6.47 -6.62 -8.36
CA LEU A 287 -5.96 -7.66 -7.48
C LEU A 287 -5.66 -7.04 -6.11
N ALA A 288 -6.69 -6.83 -5.32
CA ALA A 288 -6.69 -6.16 -4.03
C ALA A 288 -7.64 -6.89 -3.06
N PRO A 289 -7.65 -6.53 -1.77
CA PRO A 289 -8.65 -7.05 -0.83
C PRO A 289 -10.06 -6.90 -1.38
N CYS A 290 -10.83 -7.98 -1.36
CA CYS A 290 -12.24 -7.97 -1.76
C CYS A 290 -13.17 -8.22 -0.57
N VAL A 291 -14.37 -7.64 -0.64
CA VAL A 291 -15.41 -7.83 0.37
C VAL A 291 -16.11 -9.15 0.09
N ASP A 292 -15.70 -10.20 0.81
CA ASP A 292 -16.16 -11.58 0.62
C ASP A 292 -17.18 -12.04 1.67
N GLY A 293 -17.45 -11.21 2.68
CA GLY A 293 -18.34 -11.53 3.79
C GLY A 293 -17.75 -12.46 4.84
N GLU A 294 -16.49 -12.89 4.69
CA GLU A 294 -15.78 -13.82 5.58
C GLU A 294 -14.51 -13.17 6.17
N VAL A 295 -13.46 -13.01 5.36
CA VAL A 295 -12.20 -12.37 5.76
C VAL A 295 -12.37 -10.85 5.79
N CYS A 296 -13.01 -10.31 4.78
CA CYS A 296 -13.39 -8.90 4.67
C CYS A 296 -14.93 -8.79 4.69
N GLU A 297 -15.51 -8.73 5.89
CA GLU A 297 -16.96 -8.82 6.08
C GLU A 297 -17.74 -7.68 5.43
N GLN A 298 -17.18 -6.46 5.42
CA GLN A 298 -17.85 -5.24 4.98
C GLN A 298 -16.87 -4.32 4.25
N THR A 299 -17.40 -3.30 3.55
CA THR A 299 -16.55 -2.20 3.08
C THR A 299 -15.94 -1.43 4.24
N VAL A 300 -14.84 -0.73 4.00
CA VAL A 300 -14.23 0.16 5.01
C VAL A 300 -15.24 1.21 5.50
N SER A 301 -16.02 1.78 4.58
CA SER A 301 -17.01 2.80 4.88
C SER A 301 -18.15 2.29 5.78
N ASP A 302 -18.70 1.12 5.46
CA ASP A 302 -19.80 0.52 6.23
C ASP A 302 -19.36 0.12 7.64
N ALA A 303 -18.19 -0.50 7.75
CA ALA A 303 -17.63 -0.89 9.03
C ALA A 303 -17.32 0.32 9.93
N LEU A 304 -16.79 1.43 9.37
CA LEU A 304 -16.59 2.67 10.11
C LEU A 304 -17.93 3.29 10.55
N ALA A 305 -18.96 3.24 9.68
CA ALA A 305 -20.31 3.71 10.02
C ALA A 305 -20.93 2.85 11.13
N ALA A 306 -20.67 1.55 11.13
CA ALA A 306 -21.06 0.63 12.20
C ALA A 306 -20.25 0.80 13.50
N GLY A 307 -19.21 1.65 13.49
CA GLY A 307 -18.39 1.96 14.68
C GLY A 307 -17.24 0.97 14.93
N VAL A 308 -16.92 0.09 13.98
CA VAL A 308 -15.76 -0.80 14.11
C VAL A 308 -14.48 0.02 14.23
N GLY A 309 -13.63 -0.31 15.20
CA GLY A 309 -12.39 0.41 15.47
C GLY A 309 -12.57 1.83 16.02
N ALA A 310 -13.76 2.22 16.49
CA ALA A 310 -14.02 3.56 17.02
C ALA A 310 -13.18 3.89 18.26
N ASP A 311 -12.73 2.88 19.01
CA ASP A 311 -11.85 3.01 20.18
C ASP A 311 -10.38 3.23 19.81
N LYS A 312 -9.97 2.94 18.60
CA LYS A 312 -8.58 3.06 18.14
C LYS A 312 -8.21 4.51 17.85
N ARG A 313 -6.92 4.85 18.04
CA ARG A 313 -6.40 6.13 17.57
C ARG A 313 -6.21 6.05 16.05
N LEU A 314 -6.74 7.02 15.33
CA LEU A 314 -6.55 7.12 13.89
C LEU A 314 -5.90 8.44 13.53
N PHE A 315 -4.78 8.35 12.82
CA PHE A 315 -4.20 9.46 12.08
C PHE A 315 -4.31 9.12 10.59
N ILE A 316 -5.05 9.92 9.83
CA ILE A 316 -5.32 9.70 8.41
C ILE A 316 -5.13 11.00 7.64
N GLY A 317 -4.51 10.92 6.48
CA GLY A 317 -4.31 12.09 5.62
C GLY A 317 -3.81 11.74 4.24
N SER A 318 -3.86 12.74 3.37
CA SER A 318 -3.36 12.70 2.00
C SER A 318 -2.58 13.97 1.68
N THR A 319 -1.75 13.93 0.65
CA THR A 319 -1.06 15.13 0.16
C THR A 319 -1.96 15.95 -0.76
N ALA A 320 -1.57 17.19 -1.06
CA ALA A 320 -2.30 18.05 -1.98
C ALA A 320 -2.25 17.52 -3.43
N HIS A 321 -1.13 16.91 -3.81
CA HIS A 321 -0.84 16.42 -5.14
C HIS A 321 -0.30 14.99 -5.06
N GLU A 322 -1.17 14.02 -5.29
CA GLU A 322 -0.82 12.58 -5.24
C GLU A 322 -0.40 12.10 -6.64
N PHE A 323 -1.37 11.88 -7.51
CA PHE A 323 -1.17 11.40 -8.86
C PHE A 323 -1.28 12.49 -9.94
N THR A 324 -1.17 13.75 -9.56
CA THR A 324 -1.29 14.89 -10.47
C THR A 324 -0.34 14.77 -11.68
N MET A 325 0.84 14.16 -11.47
CA MET A 325 1.83 13.94 -12.54
C MET A 325 1.57 12.71 -13.42
N MET A 326 0.56 11.88 -13.12
CA MET A 326 0.37 10.58 -13.77
C MET A 326 0.09 10.70 -15.27
N LEU A 327 -0.58 11.76 -15.67
CA LEU A 327 -0.86 12.06 -17.08
C LEU A 327 0.23 12.91 -17.76
N SER A 328 1.36 13.13 -17.10
CA SER A 328 2.48 13.88 -17.70
C SER A 328 3.01 13.26 -19.01
N PRO A 329 3.06 11.93 -19.19
CA PRO A 329 3.43 11.35 -20.50
C PRO A 329 2.45 11.72 -21.63
N SER A 330 1.17 11.91 -21.30
CA SER A 330 0.12 12.29 -22.26
C SER A 330 -0.07 13.81 -22.38
N ARG A 331 0.81 14.62 -21.77
CA ARG A 331 0.65 16.07 -21.70
C ARG A 331 0.49 16.73 -23.08
N GLN A 332 1.24 16.27 -24.07
CA GLN A 332 1.16 16.82 -25.43
C GLN A 332 -0.16 16.47 -26.13
N GLN A 333 -0.64 15.24 -25.95
CA GLN A 333 -1.91 14.76 -26.50
C GLN A 333 -3.12 15.48 -25.88
N LEU A 334 -3.01 15.83 -24.60
CA LEU A 334 -4.05 16.50 -23.83
C LEU A 334 -3.98 18.04 -23.92
N ALA A 335 -2.92 18.59 -24.54
CA ALA A 335 -2.72 20.03 -24.61
C ALA A 335 -3.85 20.73 -25.39
N GLY A 336 -4.49 21.71 -24.76
CA GLY A 336 -5.55 22.51 -25.38
C GLY A 336 -6.93 21.84 -25.46
N LEU A 337 -7.05 20.59 -24.99
CA LEU A 337 -8.36 19.93 -24.89
C LEU A 337 -9.13 20.47 -23.67
N ASP A 338 -10.45 20.59 -23.81
CA ASP A 338 -11.33 20.91 -22.69
C ASP A 338 -11.37 19.70 -21.72
N PRO A 339 -11.06 19.89 -20.43
CA PRO A 339 -11.10 18.79 -19.46
C PRO A 339 -12.53 18.30 -19.15
N VAL A 340 -13.59 19.09 -19.34
CA VAL A 340 -14.95 18.70 -18.98
C VAL A 340 -15.43 17.46 -19.76
N PRO A 341 -15.39 17.40 -21.11
CA PRO A 341 -15.78 16.19 -21.84
C PRO A 341 -14.96 14.96 -21.45
N LEU A 342 -13.67 15.12 -21.19
CA LEU A 342 -12.77 14.04 -20.80
C LEU A 342 -13.11 13.46 -19.41
N LEU A 343 -13.50 14.32 -18.46
CA LEU A 343 -14.00 13.91 -17.15
C LEU A 343 -15.32 13.16 -17.26
N VAL A 344 -16.22 13.61 -18.16
CA VAL A 344 -17.52 12.95 -18.41
C VAL A 344 -17.29 11.58 -19.05
N GLU A 345 -16.42 11.48 -20.04
CA GLU A 345 -16.04 10.20 -20.66
C GLU A 345 -15.44 9.24 -19.64
N ALA A 346 -14.66 9.76 -18.69
CA ALA A 346 -14.10 9.02 -17.58
C ALA A 346 -15.14 8.59 -16.51
N GLY A 347 -16.41 9.01 -16.64
CA GLY A 347 -17.52 8.59 -15.79
C GLY A 347 -17.98 9.61 -14.75
N ALA A 348 -17.45 10.85 -14.77
CA ALA A 348 -17.98 11.91 -13.93
C ALA A 348 -19.34 12.40 -14.49
N SER A 349 -20.26 12.88 -13.61
CA SER A 349 -21.40 13.63 -14.08
C SER A 349 -20.96 14.96 -14.67
N GLU A 350 -21.72 15.52 -15.61
CA GLU A 350 -21.39 16.82 -16.22
C GLU A 350 -21.29 17.93 -15.19
N GLU A 351 -22.14 17.90 -14.16
CA GLU A 351 -22.09 18.85 -13.04
C GLU A 351 -20.78 18.72 -12.26
N LEU A 352 -20.38 17.49 -11.90
CA LEU A 352 -19.12 17.23 -11.19
C LEU A 352 -17.91 17.63 -12.03
N ALA A 353 -17.92 17.33 -13.33
CA ALA A 353 -16.84 17.69 -14.24
C ALA A 353 -16.65 19.22 -14.32
N ARG A 354 -17.73 19.99 -14.40
CA ARG A 354 -17.69 21.45 -14.38
C ARG A 354 -17.21 21.99 -13.03
N ASP A 355 -17.68 21.42 -11.91
CA ASP A 355 -17.22 21.80 -10.56
C ASP A 355 -15.71 21.59 -10.40
N VAL A 356 -15.18 20.45 -10.88
CA VAL A 356 -13.74 20.15 -10.85
C VAL A 356 -12.93 21.18 -11.64
N VAL A 357 -13.41 21.56 -12.83
CA VAL A 357 -12.72 22.55 -13.68
C VAL A 357 -12.82 23.96 -13.07
N GLU A 358 -13.95 24.34 -12.48
CA GLU A 358 -14.11 25.61 -11.80
C GLU A 358 -13.22 25.71 -10.56
N ASP A 359 -13.16 24.67 -9.73
CA ASP A 359 -12.23 24.58 -8.61
C ASP A 359 -10.75 24.74 -9.08
N ALA A 360 -10.40 24.11 -10.21
CA ALA A 360 -9.06 24.25 -10.79
C ALA A 360 -8.79 25.68 -11.28
N ARG A 361 -9.82 26.36 -11.82
CA ARG A 361 -9.74 27.78 -12.22
C ARG A 361 -9.56 28.69 -11.02
N GLU A 362 -10.36 28.50 -9.96
CA GLU A 362 -10.24 29.28 -8.72
C GLU A 362 -8.87 29.14 -8.06
N ARG A 363 -8.23 27.96 -8.18
CA ARG A 363 -6.88 27.71 -7.67
C ARG A 363 -5.75 28.17 -8.60
N GLY A 364 -6.06 28.69 -9.79
CA GLY A 364 -5.06 29.06 -10.80
C GLY A 364 -4.31 27.86 -11.39
N GLU A 365 -4.93 26.68 -11.37
CA GLU A 365 -4.32 25.44 -11.84
C GLU A 365 -4.62 25.10 -13.29
N LEU A 366 -5.61 25.77 -13.92
CA LEU A 366 -5.93 25.58 -15.34
C LEU A 366 -4.75 25.92 -16.26
N GLU A 367 -3.93 26.89 -15.88
CA GLU A 367 -2.74 27.30 -16.64
C GLU A 367 -1.68 26.19 -16.71
N ARG A 368 -1.73 25.20 -15.82
CA ARG A 368 -0.86 24.02 -15.85
C ARG A 368 -1.26 23.02 -16.94
N GLY A 369 -2.45 23.19 -17.53
CA GLY A 369 -2.98 22.45 -18.65
C GLY A 369 -3.84 21.25 -18.25
N THR A 370 -4.55 20.70 -19.23
CA THR A 370 -5.56 19.63 -19.07
C THR A 370 -5.02 18.40 -18.36
N ALA A 371 -3.82 17.93 -18.70
CA ALA A 371 -3.20 16.78 -18.04
C ALA A 371 -3.04 16.97 -16.52
N TRP A 372 -2.78 18.20 -16.08
CA TRP A 372 -2.69 18.52 -14.65
C TRP A 372 -4.06 18.47 -13.98
N VAL A 373 -5.07 19.09 -14.58
CA VAL A 373 -6.45 19.11 -14.04
C VAL A 373 -6.99 17.70 -13.89
N LEU A 374 -6.83 16.87 -14.92
CA LEU A 374 -7.26 15.47 -14.89
C LEU A 374 -6.47 14.64 -13.86
N GLY A 375 -5.16 14.85 -13.76
CA GLY A 375 -4.32 14.18 -12.76
C GLY A 375 -4.69 14.59 -11.34
N GLN A 376 -5.08 15.85 -11.11
CA GLN A 376 -5.59 16.32 -9.83
C GLN A 376 -6.95 15.69 -9.51
N ALA A 377 -7.84 15.58 -10.47
CA ALA A 377 -9.12 14.91 -10.29
C ALA A 377 -8.93 13.41 -9.93
N ILE A 378 -7.98 12.71 -10.56
CA ILE A 378 -7.58 11.34 -10.18
C ILE A 378 -7.11 11.30 -8.73
N SER A 379 -6.26 12.25 -8.32
CA SER A 379 -5.77 12.35 -6.93
C SER A 379 -6.90 12.53 -5.93
N ASP A 380 -7.87 13.37 -6.29
CA ASP A 380 -9.03 13.67 -5.43
C ASP A 380 -9.95 12.45 -5.28
N VAL A 381 -10.24 11.75 -6.36
CA VAL A 381 -11.11 10.57 -6.36
C VAL A 381 -10.47 9.41 -5.57
N ILE A 382 -9.19 9.12 -5.81
CA ILE A 382 -8.55 7.91 -5.27
C ILE A 382 -8.19 8.08 -3.80
N PHE A 383 -7.67 9.24 -3.40
CA PHE A 383 -7.08 9.43 -2.07
C PHE A 383 -7.86 10.43 -1.22
N ARG A 384 -8.09 11.63 -1.72
CA ARG A 384 -8.58 12.73 -0.90
C ARG A 384 -10.06 12.57 -0.52
N SER A 385 -10.88 12.07 -1.44
CA SER A 385 -12.28 11.77 -1.17
C SER A 385 -12.44 10.66 -0.12
N CYS A 386 -11.66 9.59 -0.21
CA CYS A 386 -11.66 8.50 0.77
C CYS A 386 -11.27 9.02 2.16
N VAL A 387 -10.18 9.79 2.27
CA VAL A 387 -9.73 10.39 3.54
C VAL A 387 -10.81 11.28 4.15
N ALA A 388 -11.41 12.17 3.33
CA ALA A 388 -12.45 13.08 3.79
C ALA A 388 -13.71 12.31 4.25
N HIS A 389 -14.15 11.34 3.47
CA HIS A 389 -15.32 10.52 3.75
C HIS A 389 -15.14 9.72 5.05
N TRP A 390 -14.05 8.98 5.19
CA TRP A 390 -13.79 8.16 6.38
C TRP A 390 -13.58 9.00 7.65
N ALA A 391 -12.93 10.16 7.53
CA ALA A 391 -12.79 11.08 8.66
C ALA A 391 -14.14 11.66 9.11
N GLN A 392 -15.06 11.93 8.17
CA GLN A 392 -16.41 12.41 8.47
C GLN A 392 -17.28 11.31 9.10
N THR A 393 -17.28 10.10 8.48
CA THR A 393 -18.02 8.94 8.97
C THR A 393 -17.63 8.61 10.41
N ARG A 394 -16.33 8.61 10.70
CA ARG A 394 -15.83 8.33 12.05
C ARG A 394 -16.19 9.40 13.09
N LYS A 395 -16.31 10.68 12.70
CA LYS A 395 -16.76 11.77 13.59
C LYS A 395 -18.24 11.67 13.93
N GLY A 396 -19.04 11.15 13.01
CA GLY A 396 -20.49 11.01 13.18
C GLY A 396 -20.89 10.02 14.27
N GLY A 397 -20.10 8.98 14.53
CA GLY A 397 -20.35 7.91 15.50
C GLY A 397 -21.74 7.28 15.37
N PRO A 398 -22.00 6.06 15.81
CA PRO A 398 -23.36 5.58 15.90
C PRO A 398 -24.13 6.49 16.86
N ALA A 399 -25.28 7.02 16.42
CA ALA A 399 -26.20 7.69 17.31
C ALA A 399 -26.51 6.75 18.47
N PRO A 400 -26.47 7.22 19.74
CA PRO A 400 -26.80 6.36 20.86
C PRO A 400 -28.20 5.77 20.62
N PRO A 401 -28.43 4.47 20.88
CA PRO A 401 -29.74 3.86 20.67
C PRO A 401 -30.77 4.59 21.53
N GLY A 402 -31.70 5.31 20.92
CA GLY A 402 -32.82 5.97 21.58
C GLY A 402 -32.91 7.47 21.36
N ARG A 403 -33.13 7.89 20.09
CA ARG A 403 -33.93 9.08 19.75
C ARG A 403 -34.37 8.97 18.30
N THR A 404 -35.52 8.40 18.09
CA THR A 404 -36.31 8.62 16.89
C THR A 404 -36.78 10.07 16.90
N THR A 405 -36.15 10.93 16.13
CA THR A 405 -36.73 12.19 15.70
C THR A 405 -37.25 12.01 14.28
N SER A 406 -38.54 11.67 14.18
CA SER A 406 -39.32 11.93 13.01
C SER A 406 -39.33 13.43 12.73
N GLY A 407 -38.71 13.85 11.62
CA GLY A 407 -38.73 15.24 11.20
C GLY A 407 -37.88 15.45 9.98
N GLY A 408 -38.51 15.30 8.81
CA GLY A 408 -37.88 15.57 7.54
C GLY A 408 -37.51 17.04 7.40
N SER A 409 -36.30 17.31 7.00
CA SER A 409 -35.98 18.43 6.10
C SER A 409 -34.65 18.14 5.41
N ARG A 410 -34.70 18.08 4.11
CA ARG A 410 -33.53 18.03 3.24
C ARG A 410 -32.78 19.35 3.38
N ALA A 411 -31.70 19.36 4.14
CA ALA A 411 -30.75 20.47 4.09
C ALA A 411 -29.83 20.27 2.87
N ARG A 412 -29.95 21.12 1.88
CA ARG A 412 -28.94 21.30 0.84
C ARG A 412 -27.62 21.71 1.51
N PRO A 413 -26.45 21.16 1.11
CA PRO A 413 -25.17 21.68 1.61
C PRO A 413 -25.02 23.13 1.12
N THR A 414 -24.99 24.06 2.05
CA THR A 414 -24.72 25.46 1.71
C THR A 414 -23.24 25.62 1.36
N SER A 415 -22.96 26.45 0.37
CA SER A 415 -21.65 26.79 -0.19
C SER A 415 -20.59 27.28 0.83
N ARG A 416 -20.98 27.45 2.09
CA ARG A 416 -20.09 27.91 3.16
C ARG A 416 -19.24 26.78 3.80
N ALA A 417 -19.62 25.51 3.67
CA ALA A 417 -18.82 24.40 4.16
C ALA A 417 -17.65 24.07 3.20
N ARG A 418 -17.71 24.52 1.96
CA ARG A 418 -16.69 24.32 0.95
C ARG A 418 -15.44 25.24 1.11
N ARG A 419 -15.59 26.39 1.80
CA ARG A 419 -14.49 27.39 1.91
C ARG A 419 -13.43 27.06 2.96
N THR A 420 -13.67 26.15 3.89
CA THR A 420 -12.71 25.83 4.96
C THR A 420 -11.77 24.66 4.63
N ALA A 421 -12.00 23.96 3.53
CA ALA A 421 -11.14 22.86 3.10
C ALA A 421 -10.04 23.27 2.10
N SER A 422 -10.07 24.53 1.57
CA SER A 422 -9.24 24.94 0.43
C SER A 422 -7.97 25.73 0.77
N THR A 423 -7.64 25.97 2.03
CA THR A 423 -6.53 26.88 2.39
C THR A 423 -5.37 26.26 3.17
N SER A 424 -5.28 24.93 3.31
CA SER A 424 -4.11 24.30 3.90
C SER A 424 -3.46 23.33 2.92
N PRO A 425 -2.13 23.38 2.75
CA PRO A 425 -1.40 22.53 1.78
C PRO A 425 -1.36 21.04 2.13
N SER A 426 -1.87 20.63 3.29
CA SER A 426 -1.99 19.23 3.71
C SER A 426 -3.12 19.06 4.71
N ALA A 427 -4.14 18.29 4.35
CA ALA A 427 -5.27 18.01 5.23
C ALA A 427 -4.99 16.78 6.10
N TRP A 428 -4.28 16.96 7.22
CA TRP A 428 -4.11 15.95 8.24
C TRP A 428 -5.21 16.05 9.29
N THR A 429 -5.95 14.98 9.53
CA THR A 429 -7.04 14.98 10.51
C THR A 429 -6.73 14.00 11.64
N CYS A 430 -6.57 14.52 12.86
CA CYS A 430 -6.42 13.73 14.08
C CYS A 430 -7.76 13.66 14.81
N CYS A 431 -8.29 12.46 15.09
CA CYS A 431 -9.49 12.25 15.87
C CYS A 431 -9.14 11.90 17.32
N PRO A 432 -9.32 12.82 18.30
CA PRO A 432 -9.07 12.52 19.70
C PRO A 432 -10.21 11.69 20.33
N ARG A 433 -9.82 10.75 21.19
CA ARG A 433 -10.73 9.92 22.01
C ARG A 433 -11.66 10.79 22.88
N ARG A 434 -12.98 10.53 22.87
CA ARG A 434 -13.87 10.97 23.96
C ARG A 434 -13.72 10.01 25.14
N GLY A 435 -13.00 10.45 26.17
CA GLY A 435 -12.99 9.78 27.46
C GLY A 435 -14.35 9.87 28.16
N SER A 436 -14.89 8.75 28.58
CA SER A 436 -16.07 8.68 29.45
C SER A 436 -15.74 9.33 30.79
N ARG A 437 -16.26 10.52 31.07
CA ARG A 437 -16.22 11.12 32.42
C ARG A 437 -17.30 10.51 33.28
N ARG A 438 -16.91 9.68 34.26
CA ARG A 438 -17.69 9.45 35.46
C ARG A 438 -17.66 10.74 36.30
N ARG A 439 -18.85 11.20 36.69
CA ARG A 439 -19.03 12.29 37.66
C ARG A 439 -18.52 11.84 39.05
N SER A 440 -17.60 12.58 39.62
CA SER A 440 -17.51 12.76 41.07
C SER A 440 -17.19 14.22 41.35
N ASP A 441 -17.91 14.71 42.30
CA ASP A 441 -18.20 16.09 42.74
C ASP A 441 -17.04 16.74 43.52
N ARG A 442 -16.98 18.08 43.42
CA ARG A 442 -16.45 19.09 44.36
C ARG A 442 -14.98 19.50 44.33
N SER A 443 -14.87 20.73 44.00
CA SER A 443 -14.22 21.89 44.68
C SER A 443 -13.00 22.51 44.00
N ARG A 444 -13.27 23.77 43.59
CA ARG A 444 -12.38 24.95 43.61
C ARG A 444 -10.88 24.79 43.25
N ARG A 445 -10.48 25.33 42.10
CA ARG A 445 -9.62 26.52 42.02
C ARG A 445 -9.32 26.85 40.56
N ARG A 446 -9.46 28.12 40.23
CA ARG A 446 -9.08 28.73 38.94
C ARG A 446 -7.58 28.50 38.70
N ARG A 447 -7.24 27.92 37.57
CA ARG A 447 -5.97 28.18 36.85
C ARG A 447 -6.24 28.12 35.37
N SER A 448 -5.68 29.10 34.65
CA SER A 448 -5.78 29.36 33.21
C SER A 448 -5.33 28.18 32.38
N PRO A 449 -5.87 27.99 31.14
CA PRO A 449 -5.40 26.96 30.24
C PRO A 449 -4.02 27.37 29.67
N THR A 450 -3.00 26.62 30.00
CA THR A 450 -1.73 26.67 29.32
C THR A 450 -1.90 26.09 27.92
N SER A 451 -1.63 26.93 26.93
CA SER A 451 -1.54 26.58 25.51
C SER A 451 -0.55 25.44 25.31
N CYS A 452 -1.02 24.29 24.79
CA CYS A 452 -0.15 23.29 24.21
C CYS A 452 0.33 23.78 22.83
N THR A 453 1.49 24.37 22.78
CA THR A 453 2.23 24.59 21.55
C THR A 453 2.79 23.27 21.07
N PRO A 454 2.59 22.89 19.80
CA PRO A 454 3.27 21.73 19.21
C PRO A 454 4.70 22.16 18.87
N THR A 455 5.63 21.86 19.75
CA THR A 455 7.04 22.02 19.44
C THR A 455 7.58 20.71 18.87
N GLY A 456 8.09 20.75 17.64
CA GLY A 456 9.21 19.90 17.27
C GLY A 456 9.12 19.00 16.05
N TRP A 457 8.01 18.92 15.28
CA TRP A 457 7.93 17.98 14.14
C TRP A 457 7.86 18.63 12.75
N ALA A 458 7.90 19.95 12.64
CA ALA A 458 7.68 20.66 11.37
C ALA A 458 8.96 21.14 10.66
N SER A 459 10.17 20.89 11.16
CA SER A 459 11.38 21.56 10.64
C SER A 459 12.35 20.71 9.81
N SER A 460 12.07 19.45 9.51
CA SER A 460 12.99 18.61 8.72
C SER A 460 12.55 18.27 7.28
N ALA A 461 11.44 18.80 6.79
CA ALA A 461 10.91 18.49 5.44
C ALA A 461 11.20 19.54 4.36
N THR A 462 12.04 20.55 4.60
CA THR A 462 12.45 21.53 3.58
C THR A 462 13.94 21.41 3.22
N ALA A 463 14.39 20.24 2.77
CA ALA A 463 15.58 20.14 1.97
C ALA A 463 15.24 20.55 0.54
N ARG A 464 15.60 21.79 0.14
CA ARG A 464 15.58 22.25 -1.24
C ARG A 464 16.60 21.44 -2.03
N TRP A 465 16.10 20.63 -2.96
CA TRP A 465 16.93 19.98 -3.96
C TRP A 465 17.36 21.05 -4.98
N THR A 466 18.65 21.42 -5.04
CA THR A 466 19.27 22.18 -6.11
C THR A 466 19.94 21.20 -7.07
N PRO A 467 19.67 21.27 -8.38
CA PRO A 467 20.37 20.43 -9.34
C PRO A 467 21.84 20.88 -9.46
N PRO A 468 22.80 19.96 -9.66
CA PRO A 468 24.19 20.32 -9.86
C PRO A 468 24.36 21.07 -11.19
N SER A 469 25.08 22.17 -11.15
CA SER A 469 25.49 22.96 -12.30
C SER A 469 26.40 22.14 -13.22
N THR A 470 26.15 22.22 -14.53
CA THR A 470 26.98 21.71 -15.61
C THR A 470 28.38 22.30 -15.51
N ALA A 471 29.36 21.50 -15.09
CA ALA A 471 30.77 21.79 -15.25
C ALA A 471 31.29 21.02 -16.46
N THR A 472 31.90 21.77 -17.35
CA THR A 472 32.58 21.42 -18.60
C THR A 472 33.60 20.29 -18.42
N ALA A 473 33.51 19.30 -19.28
CA ALA A 473 34.42 18.15 -19.37
C ALA A 473 35.82 18.56 -19.82
N GLY A 474 36.79 18.38 -18.95
CA GLY A 474 38.20 18.26 -19.31
C GLY A 474 38.57 16.78 -19.47
N ARG A 475 39.21 16.43 -20.60
CA ARG A 475 39.74 15.09 -20.88
C ARG A 475 40.84 14.72 -19.88
N PRO A 476 40.87 13.51 -19.32
CA PRO A 476 42.09 12.96 -18.76
C PRO A 476 42.83 12.03 -19.75
N SER A 477 44.15 12.20 -19.76
CA SER A 477 45.14 11.38 -20.41
C SER A 477 45.33 10.03 -19.72
N SER A 478 45.77 9.10 -20.57
CA SER A 478 46.15 7.70 -20.31
C SER A 478 47.04 7.39 -19.10
N THR A 479 46.91 6.13 -18.69
CA THR A 479 47.77 5.30 -17.83
C THR A 479 47.35 5.22 -16.36
N ASP A 480 46.66 4.12 -16.03
CA ASP A 480 47.10 3.25 -14.94
C ASP A 480 46.32 1.92 -14.99
N ARG A 481 47.12 0.85 -14.98
CA ARG A 481 46.69 -0.55 -15.02
C ARG A 481 46.27 -0.99 -13.62
N MET A 482 45.10 -1.62 -13.49
CA MET A 482 44.77 -2.44 -12.31
C MET A 482 44.96 -3.93 -12.59
N PRO A 483 45.38 -4.74 -11.62
CA PRO A 483 45.82 -6.12 -11.79
C PRO A 483 44.63 -7.11 -11.81
N VAL A 484 44.81 -8.10 -12.67
CA VAL A 484 43.98 -9.31 -12.81
C VAL A 484 44.36 -10.29 -11.68
N ILE A 485 43.42 -10.78 -10.92
CA ILE A 485 43.51 -11.97 -10.06
C ILE A 485 42.49 -12.95 -10.63
N GLY A 486 42.85 -14.00 -11.30
CA GLY A 486 43.54 -15.20 -10.87
C GLY A 486 42.55 -16.34 -10.98
N ALA A 487 42.65 -17.14 -12.07
CA ALA A 487 41.87 -18.30 -12.43
C ALA A 487 42.05 -19.45 -11.41
N TRP A 488 41.02 -20.24 -11.15
CA TRP A 488 41.13 -21.61 -10.67
C TRP A 488 40.59 -22.59 -11.74
N SER A 489 41.53 -23.31 -12.36
CA SER A 489 41.31 -24.50 -13.16
C SER A 489 41.43 -25.76 -12.30
N ARG A 490 40.63 -26.79 -12.53
CA ARG A 490 41.02 -28.23 -12.48
C ARG A 490 39.97 -29.03 -13.23
N HIS A 491 40.33 -29.58 -14.33
CA HIS A 491 40.65 -30.95 -14.71
C HIS A 491 39.59 -32.01 -14.38
N THR A 492 38.99 -32.60 -15.41
CA THR A 492 39.25 -34.00 -15.78
C THR A 492 38.74 -34.22 -17.21
N GLY A 493 39.56 -34.91 -17.98
CA GLY A 493 39.39 -35.16 -19.41
C GLY A 493 38.57 -36.40 -19.74
N CYS A 494 38.14 -36.52 -20.96
CA CYS A 494 38.29 -37.69 -21.81
C CYS A 494 37.86 -37.44 -23.25
N ARG A 495 38.83 -37.65 -24.19
CA ARG A 495 38.81 -38.26 -25.52
C ARG A 495 37.76 -37.86 -26.57
N SER A 496 38.31 -37.34 -27.58
CA SER A 496 38.16 -37.38 -29.04
C SER A 496 37.08 -38.27 -29.65
N ALA A 497 36.25 -37.68 -30.53
CA ALA A 497 35.82 -38.26 -31.78
C ALA A 497 35.53 -37.16 -32.80
N SER A 498 36.22 -37.24 -33.93
CA SER A 498 36.09 -36.41 -35.11
C SER A 498 34.76 -36.61 -35.82
N GLY A 499 34.09 -35.54 -36.18
CA GLY A 499 32.91 -35.59 -37.02
C GLY A 499 32.54 -34.20 -37.52
N THR A 500 32.97 -33.89 -38.73
CA THR A 500 32.60 -32.72 -39.52
C THR A 500 31.10 -32.70 -39.77
N ARG A 501 30.39 -31.73 -39.22
CA ARG A 501 29.06 -31.31 -39.73
C ARG A 501 28.96 -29.79 -39.72
N SER A 502 28.60 -29.29 -40.87
CA SER A 502 28.28 -27.93 -41.25
C SER A 502 27.25 -27.30 -40.28
N THR A 503 27.58 -26.13 -39.75
CA THR A 503 26.68 -25.28 -38.98
C THR A 503 25.70 -24.56 -39.90
N PRO A 504 24.40 -24.57 -39.65
CA PRO A 504 23.46 -23.64 -40.27
C PRO A 504 23.58 -22.26 -39.62
N ARG A 505 23.55 -21.21 -40.44
CA ARG A 505 23.49 -19.80 -40.04
C ARG A 505 22.26 -19.57 -39.15
N PRO A 506 22.38 -18.76 -38.10
CA PRO A 506 21.22 -18.32 -37.35
C PRO A 506 20.36 -17.37 -38.20
N PRO A 507 19.02 -17.37 -37.99
CA PRO A 507 18.12 -16.43 -38.65
C PRO A 507 18.37 -14.99 -38.15
N PRO A 508 18.04 -13.97 -38.96
CA PRO A 508 18.23 -12.57 -38.60
C PRO A 508 17.33 -12.21 -37.42
N HIS A 509 17.88 -11.47 -36.46
CA HIS A 509 17.15 -10.85 -35.34
C HIS A 509 15.96 -10.04 -35.88
N PRO A 510 14.76 -10.17 -35.31
CA PRO A 510 13.67 -9.25 -35.60
C PRO A 510 14.06 -7.88 -35.06
N ALA A 511 13.84 -6.85 -35.89
CA ALA A 511 14.01 -5.44 -35.54
C ALA A 511 13.32 -5.10 -34.22
N GLU A 512 14.02 -4.43 -33.33
CA GLU A 512 13.50 -3.85 -32.10
C GLU A 512 12.27 -3.00 -32.42
N ARG A 513 11.11 -3.46 -32.01
CA ARG A 513 9.92 -2.60 -31.93
C ARG A 513 10.12 -1.65 -30.74
N PRO A 514 9.82 -0.35 -30.88
CA PRO A 514 9.85 0.55 -29.75
C PRO A 514 8.85 0.03 -28.70
N ALA A 515 9.29 -0.01 -27.45
CA ALA A 515 8.47 -0.39 -26.31
C ALA A 515 7.22 0.50 -26.25
N PRO A 516 6.03 -0.06 -26.00
CA PRO A 516 4.83 0.75 -25.87
C PRO A 516 4.95 1.61 -24.60
N SER A 517 4.98 2.93 -24.79
CA SER A 517 4.90 3.92 -23.74
C SER A 517 3.44 4.04 -23.24
N GLY A 518 2.95 3.00 -22.58
CA GLY A 518 1.62 2.97 -22.00
C GLY A 518 1.70 2.65 -20.51
N LEU A 519 1.67 3.67 -19.65
CA LEU A 519 1.56 3.49 -18.21
C LEU A 519 0.11 3.14 -17.89
N THR A 520 -0.15 1.87 -17.57
CA THR A 520 -1.48 1.41 -17.15
C THR A 520 -1.64 1.67 -15.66
N LEU A 521 -2.56 2.56 -15.29
CA LEU A 521 -2.94 2.86 -13.91
C LEU A 521 -4.28 2.23 -13.60
N ILE A 522 -4.32 1.46 -12.53
CA ILE A 522 -5.49 0.73 -12.05
C ILE A 522 -6.02 1.43 -10.81
N PHE A 523 -7.28 1.90 -10.81
CA PHE A 523 -7.88 2.61 -9.68
C PHE A 523 -9.35 2.28 -9.45
N ALA A 524 -9.72 2.21 -8.18
CA ALA A 524 -11.07 1.95 -7.71
C ALA A 524 -11.84 3.25 -7.42
N SER A 525 -13.09 3.32 -7.80
CA SER A 525 -14.02 4.32 -7.29
C SER A 525 -15.06 3.65 -6.39
N ALA A 526 -15.10 4.03 -5.11
CA ALA A 526 -16.22 3.76 -4.25
C ALA A 526 -17.14 5.00 -4.27
N HIS A 527 -18.24 4.92 -5.02
CA HIS A 527 -19.37 5.80 -4.82
C HIS A 527 -20.54 4.98 -4.26
N PRO A 528 -21.15 5.39 -3.13
CA PRO A 528 -22.42 4.80 -2.73
C PRO A 528 -23.47 5.23 -3.76
N GLU A 529 -24.07 4.28 -4.46
CA GLU A 529 -25.26 4.50 -5.28
C GLU A 529 -26.39 5.05 -4.40
N LEU A 530 -26.85 6.24 -4.73
CA LEU A 530 -28.15 6.72 -4.31
C LEU A 530 -29.20 5.94 -5.07
N HIS A 531 -29.74 4.89 -4.48
CA HIS A 531 -30.90 4.20 -5.01
C HIS A 531 -32.08 5.16 -5.22
N PRO A 532 -32.70 5.21 -6.41
CA PRO A 532 -33.94 5.92 -6.61
C PRO A 532 -35.06 5.15 -5.90
N SER A 533 -35.68 5.82 -4.94
CA SER A 533 -36.86 5.33 -4.24
C SER A 533 -37.96 4.93 -5.21
N HIS A 534 -38.35 3.67 -5.23
CA HIS A 534 -39.55 3.18 -5.87
C HIS A 534 -40.79 3.93 -5.35
N ARG A 535 -41.39 4.77 -6.19
CA ARG A 535 -42.74 5.30 -5.99
C ARG A 535 -43.74 4.13 -6.19
N VAL A 536 -44.25 3.60 -5.12
CA VAL A 536 -45.44 2.77 -5.14
C VAL A 536 -46.65 3.68 -5.42
N LYS A 537 -47.20 3.59 -6.63
CA LYS A 537 -48.52 4.15 -6.95
C LYS A 537 -49.57 3.37 -6.19
N ARG A 538 -50.18 3.97 -5.17
CA ARG A 538 -51.48 3.53 -4.64
C ARG A 538 -52.54 3.88 -5.67
N ARG A 539 -53.16 2.87 -6.26
CA ARG A 539 -54.46 3.01 -6.93
C ARG A 539 -55.56 3.12 -5.86
N SER A 540 -56.22 4.24 -5.81
CA SER A 540 -57.55 4.38 -5.22
C SER A 540 -58.56 3.75 -6.17
N GLY A 541 -59.27 2.75 -5.73
CA GLY A 541 -60.47 2.20 -6.37
C GLY A 541 -61.61 2.27 -5.38
N ALA A 542 -62.73 2.70 -5.89
CA ALA A 542 -64.01 3.06 -5.30
C ALA A 542 -64.53 2.11 -4.21
#